data_de816d18c364e06020e70ac971bb595b
#
_entry.id   de816d18c364e06020e70ac971bb595b
#
_cell.length_a   1.000
_cell.length_b   1.000
_cell.length_c   1.000
_cell.angle_alpha   90.00
_cell.angle_beta   90.00
_cell.angle_gamma   90.00
#
_symmetry.space_group_name_H-M   'P 1'
#
loop_
_entity.id
_entity.type
_entity.pdbx_description
1 polymer ?
#
loop_
_entity_poly.entity_id
_entity_poly.type
_entity_poly.pdbx_seq_one_letter_code
_entity_poly.pdbx_strand_id
1 'polypeptide(L)'
;MQLEGMAVEFPLVQGHPNRLPFEGVLTLVDVVSDKAPAGARGHRVILTRAAAEAALPSLLGMAVDFKASWDGHDARQKCGIITAAEIEGNKLKVSGYLFARDFPEMERQFRKNGPASLGMSYELADAHVADMRAQVWTLTKATFTGAAILLREKAAYRNTSCRLMAGRSRGLQPAMSAS
;
A
#
# COMPACT_ATOMS: atom_id res chain seq x y z
N MET A 1 8.41 24.59 17.55
CA MET A 1 7.30 23.85 18.19
C MET A 1 7.21 22.51 17.47
N GLN A 2 7.71 21.47 18.10
CA GLN A 2 7.69 20.11 17.57
C GLN A 2 6.29 19.55 17.88
N LEU A 3 5.47 19.36 16.88
CA LEU A 3 4.22 18.61 17.01
C LEU A 3 4.58 17.13 17.02
N GLU A 4 4.69 16.54 18.19
CA GLU A 4 4.67 15.11 18.33
C GLU A 4 3.26 14.64 17.91
N GLY A 5 3.17 14.02 16.74
CA GLY A 5 1.96 13.36 16.33
C GLY A 5 1.67 12.25 17.32
N MET A 6 0.57 12.37 18.06
CA MET A 6 0.05 11.24 18.83
C MET A 6 -0.31 10.13 17.87
N ALA A 7 0.51 9.07 17.83
CA ALA A 7 0.13 7.84 17.18
C ALA A 7 -1.07 7.27 17.96
N VAL A 8 -2.25 7.35 17.37
CA VAL A 8 -3.40 6.63 17.89
C VAL A 8 -3.20 5.17 17.51
N GLU A 9 -2.70 4.37 18.43
CA GLU A 9 -2.65 2.93 18.26
C GLU A 9 -4.08 2.39 18.33
N PHE A 10 -4.57 1.95 17.18
CA PHE A 10 -5.81 1.18 17.18
C PHE A 10 -5.56 -0.17 17.83
N PRO A 11 -6.38 -0.57 18.82
CA PRO A 11 -6.20 -1.85 19.48
C PRO A 11 -6.26 -2.99 18.45
N LEU A 12 -5.27 -3.86 18.47
CA LEU A 12 -5.26 -5.09 17.69
C LEU A 12 -6.35 -6.03 18.21
N VAL A 13 -7.50 -6.00 17.57
CA VAL A 13 -8.58 -6.95 17.86
C VAL A 13 -8.33 -8.20 17.02
N GLN A 14 -7.80 -9.24 17.65
CA GLN A 14 -7.60 -10.51 16.97
C GLN A 14 -8.95 -11.12 16.57
N GLY A 15 -9.02 -11.56 15.30
CA GLY A 15 -10.22 -12.21 14.78
C GLY A 15 -11.39 -11.25 14.54
N HIS A 16 -11.12 -9.96 14.36
CA HIS A 16 -12.17 -9.04 13.93
C HIS A 16 -12.76 -9.50 12.59
N PRO A 17 -14.08 -9.62 12.47
CA PRO A 17 -14.72 -10.27 11.31
C PRO A 17 -14.52 -9.50 9.99
N ASN A 18 -14.15 -8.21 10.05
CA ASN A 18 -13.95 -7.37 8.87
C ASN A 18 -12.57 -6.68 8.86
N ARG A 19 -11.57 -7.29 9.45
CA ARG A 19 -10.19 -6.78 9.43
C ARG A 19 -9.23 -7.90 9.09
N LEU A 20 -8.84 -7.97 7.83
CA LEU A 20 -7.84 -8.91 7.35
C LEU A 20 -6.49 -8.19 7.25
N PRO A 21 -5.52 -8.50 8.11
CA PRO A 21 -4.23 -7.81 8.10
C PRO A 21 -3.47 -8.02 6.79
N PHE A 22 -2.85 -6.98 6.28
CA PHE A 22 -1.95 -7.03 5.14
C PHE A 22 -0.67 -6.26 5.41
N GLU A 23 0.35 -6.57 4.65
CA GLU A 23 1.58 -5.78 4.54
C GLU A 23 2.02 -5.72 3.09
N GLY A 24 2.76 -4.68 2.74
CA GLY A 24 3.24 -4.52 1.37
C GLY A 24 4.39 -3.55 1.26
N VAL A 25 5.01 -3.58 0.11
CA VAL A 25 5.94 -2.55 -0.35
C VAL A 25 5.17 -1.65 -1.30
N LEU A 26 4.89 -0.42 -0.87
CA LEU A 26 4.10 0.55 -1.64
C LEU A 26 4.91 1.09 -2.82
N THR A 27 6.19 1.37 -2.59
CA THR A 27 7.12 1.89 -3.61
C THR A 27 8.56 1.70 -3.16
N LEU A 28 9.47 1.99 -4.09
CA LEU A 28 10.89 2.13 -3.80
C LEU A 28 11.25 3.62 -3.73
N VAL A 29 12.23 3.96 -2.90
CA VAL A 29 12.81 5.30 -2.80
C VAL A 29 14.22 5.30 -3.35
N ASP A 30 14.66 6.43 -3.93
CA ASP A 30 15.96 6.58 -4.60
C ASP A 30 16.21 5.58 -5.74
N VAL A 31 15.16 5.03 -6.31
CA VAL A 31 15.21 4.05 -7.39
C VAL A 31 14.35 4.52 -8.55
N VAL A 32 14.87 4.41 -9.78
CA VAL A 32 14.11 4.73 -10.99
C VAL A 32 12.97 3.73 -11.16
N SER A 33 11.77 4.23 -11.44
CA SER A 33 10.62 3.37 -11.75
C SER A 33 10.88 2.54 -13.01
N ASP A 34 10.31 1.34 -13.05
CA ASP A 34 10.41 0.47 -14.23
C ASP A 34 9.59 0.99 -15.41
N LYS A 35 8.49 1.64 -15.08
CA LYS A 35 7.56 2.26 -16.05
C LYS A 35 7.27 3.72 -15.65
N ALA A 36 6.87 4.52 -16.62
CA ALA A 36 6.32 5.84 -16.36
C ALA A 36 4.97 5.71 -15.63
N PRO A 37 4.81 6.27 -14.42
CA PRO A 37 3.50 6.31 -13.78
C PRO A 37 2.54 7.22 -14.55
N ALA A 38 1.25 7.00 -14.33
CA ALA A 38 0.21 7.88 -14.87
C ALA A 38 0.44 9.33 -14.39
N GLY A 39 0.29 10.31 -15.29
CA GLY A 39 0.53 11.71 -14.99
C GLY A 39 1.98 12.18 -15.11
N ALA A 40 2.94 11.27 -15.25
CA ALA A 40 4.36 11.62 -15.47
C ALA A 40 4.72 11.87 -16.94
N ARG A 41 3.74 12.02 -17.82
CA ARG A 41 3.92 12.35 -19.26
C ARG A 41 4.92 11.45 -19.98
N GLY A 42 4.97 10.17 -19.63
CA GLY A 42 5.91 9.20 -20.20
C GLY A 42 7.30 9.19 -19.54
N HIS A 43 7.55 10.04 -18.55
CA HIS A 43 8.81 10.03 -17.79
C HIS A 43 8.79 8.96 -16.70
N ARG A 44 9.86 8.20 -16.58
CA ARG A 44 10.12 7.42 -15.37
C ARG A 44 10.48 8.37 -14.24
N VAL A 45 10.25 7.94 -13.01
CA VAL A 45 10.41 8.80 -11.85
C VAL A 45 11.33 8.17 -10.79
N ILE A 46 11.94 9.05 -10.00
CA ILE A 46 12.62 8.71 -8.74
C ILE A 46 11.92 9.50 -7.64
N LEU A 47 11.39 8.81 -6.63
CA LEU A 47 10.96 9.45 -5.38
C LEU A 47 12.16 9.49 -4.45
N THR A 48 12.62 10.70 -4.11
CA THR A 48 13.77 10.82 -3.20
C THR A 48 13.40 10.34 -1.79
N ARG A 49 14.38 9.79 -1.07
CA ARG A 49 14.18 9.41 0.34
C ARG A 49 13.66 10.58 1.17
N ALA A 50 14.25 11.76 1.01
CA ALA A 50 13.83 12.94 1.77
C ALA A 50 12.35 13.30 1.49
N ALA A 51 11.92 13.26 0.24
CA ALA A 51 10.51 13.49 -0.13
C ALA A 51 9.59 12.42 0.47
N ALA A 52 10.00 11.17 0.41
CA ALA A 52 9.23 10.05 0.97
C ALA A 52 9.12 10.14 2.50
N GLU A 53 10.20 10.42 3.20
CA GLU A 53 10.22 10.59 4.66
C GLU A 53 9.29 11.74 5.10
N ALA A 54 9.36 12.88 4.42
CA ALA A 54 8.48 14.01 4.71
C ALA A 54 7.00 13.70 4.43
N ALA A 55 6.71 12.82 3.47
CA ALA A 55 5.36 12.44 3.08
C ALA A 55 4.79 11.25 3.88
N LEU A 56 5.60 10.50 4.64
CA LEU A 56 5.14 9.33 5.41
C LEU A 56 3.87 9.59 6.23
N PRO A 57 3.73 10.72 6.96
CA PRO A 57 2.52 10.97 7.74
C PRO A 57 1.24 10.96 6.91
N SER A 58 1.29 11.30 5.62
CA SER A 58 0.12 11.28 4.73
C SER A 58 -0.38 9.86 4.43
N LEU A 59 0.42 8.83 4.68
CA LEU A 59 0.02 7.43 4.52
C LEU A 59 -0.75 6.88 5.72
N LEU A 60 -0.61 7.47 6.91
CA LEU A 60 -1.30 7.00 8.10
C LEU A 60 -2.79 7.30 8.01
N GLY A 61 -3.62 6.26 8.09
CA GLY A 61 -5.06 6.38 7.87
C GLY A 61 -5.47 6.48 6.40
N MET A 62 -4.54 6.32 5.47
CA MET A 62 -4.82 6.32 4.04
C MET A 62 -5.68 5.11 3.66
N ALA A 63 -6.78 5.37 2.96
CA ALA A 63 -7.58 4.31 2.39
C ALA A 63 -6.84 3.63 1.22
N VAL A 64 -6.95 2.32 1.17
CA VAL A 64 -6.44 1.49 0.08
C VAL A 64 -7.59 1.13 -0.84
N ASP A 65 -7.42 1.34 -2.13
CA ASP A 65 -8.41 0.97 -3.14
C ASP A 65 -7.91 -0.13 -4.07
N PHE A 66 -8.82 -0.64 -4.87
CA PHE A 66 -8.51 -1.53 -5.98
C PHE A 66 -9.49 -1.28 -7.12
N LYS A 67 -9.10 -1.62 -8.32
CA LYS A 67 -9.95 -1.63 -9.50
C LYS A 67 -10.32 -3.07 -9.86
N ALA A 68 -11.54 -3.30 -10.31
CA ALA A 68 -12.01 -4.65 -10.63
C ALA A 68 -11.12 -5.38 -11.65
N SER A 69 -10.46 -4.64 -12.55
CA SER A 69 -9.48 -5.15 -13.51
C SER A 69 -8.06 -5.34 -12.93
N TRP A 70 -7.81 -4.95 -11.69
CA TRP A 70 -6.53 -5.05 -10.99
C TRP A 70 -5.36 -4.32 -11.70
N ASP A 71 -5.66 -3.23 -12.40
CA ASP A 71 -4.70 -2.47 -13.20
C ASP A 71 -4.60 -0.99 -12.83
N GLY A 72 -5.17 -0.57 -11.71
CA GLY A 72 -5.13 0.83 -11.32
C GLY A 72 -5.93 1.14 -10.05
N HIS A 73 -6.34 2.39 -9.94
CA HIS A 73 -7.10 2.94 -8.82
C HIS A 73 -8.59 3.06 -9.16
N ASP A 74 -9.45 2.80 -8.17
CA ASP A 74 -10.86 3.17 -8.18
C ASP A 74 -11.24 3.74 -6.81
N ALA A 75 -11.37 5.05 -6.73
CA ALA A 75 -11.67 5.76 -5.50
C ALA A 75 -13.00 5.35 -4.83
N ARG A 76 -13.88 4.68 -5.56
CA ARG A 76 -15.16 4.16 -5.03
C ARG A 76 -15.02 2.80 -4.34
N GLN A 77 -13.89 2.13 -4.49
CA GLN A 77 -13.64 0.80 -3.93
C GLN A 77 -12.57 0.85 -2.85
N LYS A 78 -12.87 1.51 -1.74
CA LYS A 78 -12.00 1.62 -0.58
C LYS A 78 -12.07 0.32 0.23
N CYS A 79 -11.14 -0.58 -0.04
CA CYS A 79 -11.14 -1.94 0.51
C CYS A 79 -10.31 -2.10 1.79
N GLY A 80 -9.61 -1.07 2.23
CA GLY A 80 -8.78 -1.16 3.41
C GLY A 80 -8.19 0.18 3.84
N ILE A 81 -7.32 0.11 4.84
CA ILE A 81 -6.68 1.28 5.44
C ILE A 81 -5.24 0.94 5.83
N ILE A 82 -4.33 1.89 5.60
CA ILE A 82 -2.95 1.84 6.07
C ILE A 82 -2.90 2.37 7.50
N THR A 83 -2.31 1.60 8.40
CA THR A 83 -2.14 1.96 9.82
C THR A 83 -0.70 2.21 10.22
N ALA A 84 0.26 1.75 9.42
CA ALA A 84 1.68 1.99 9.63
C ALA A 84 2.42 2.11 8.30
N ALA A 85 3.45 2.95 8.29
CA ALA A 85 4.35 3.12 7.15
C ALA A 85 5.77 3.39 7.64
N GLU A 86 6.75 2.78 7.01
CA GLU A 86 8.17 2.95 7.32
C GLU A 86 9.03 2.80 6.07
N ILE A 87 10.23 3.38 6.10
CA ILE A 87 11.23 3.18 5.06
C ILE A 87 12.33 2.30 5.63
N GLU A 88 12.52 1.13 5.00
CA GLU A 88 13.58 0.19 5.34
C GLU A 88 14.44 -0.06 4.10
N GLY A 89 15.71 0.32 4.17
CA GLY A 89 16.56 0.35 2.98
C GLY A 89 15.98 1.30 1.93
N ASN A 90 15.72 0.81 0.74
CA ASN A 90 15.05 1.54 -0.34
C ASN A 90 13.56 1.22 -0.49
N LYS A 91 12.98 0.48 0.45
CA LYS A 91 11.58 0.07 0.40
C LYS A 91 10.73 0.94 1.34
N LEU A 92 9.67 1.52 0.81
CA LEU A 92 8.62 2.12 1.60
C LEU A 92 7.58 1.04 1.88
N LYS A 93 7.59 0.54 3.11
CA LYS A 93 6.70 -0.52 3.58
C LYS A 93 5.47 0.05 4.25
N VAL A 94 4.35 -0.56 4.02
CA VAL A 94 3.06 -0.23 4.64
C VAL A 94 2.42 -1.48 5.22
N SER A 95 1.62 -1.30 6.24
CA SER A 95 0.77 -2.33 6.80
C SER A 95 -0.56 -1.74 7.24
N GLY A 96 -1.55 -2.60 7.39
CA GLY A 96 -2.89 -2.21 7.78
C GLY A 96 -3.84 -3.38 7.71
N TYR A 97 -5.09 -3.13 7.40
CA TYR A 97 -6.07 -4.19 7.23
C TYR A 97 -7.04 -3.90 6.09
N LEU A 98 -7.56 -4.98 5.52
CA LEU A 98 -8.56 -4.97 4.47
C LEU A 98 -9.93 -5.30 5.07
N PHE A 99 -10.98 -4.69 4.51
CA PHE A 99 -12.37 -4.96 4.87
C PHE A 99 -12.87 -6.19 4.09
N ALA A 100 -12.30 -7.36 4.43
CA ALA A 100 -12.45 -8.60 3.64
C ALA A 100 -13.91 -9.07 3.54
N ARG A 101 -14.74 -8.75 4.52
CA ARG A 101 -16.15 -9.13 4.52
C ARG A 101 -16.95 -8.32 3.49
N ASP A 102 -16.60 -7.05 3.29
CA ASP A 102 -17.25 -6.16 2.33
C ASP A 102 -16.70 -6.38 0.91
N PHE A 103 -15.45 -6.85 0.82
CA PHE A 103 -14.72 -7.06 -0.44
C PHE A 103 -14.17 -8.50 -0.51
N PRO A 104 -15.04 -9.53 -0.59
CA PRO A 104 -14.58 -10.93 -0.59
C PRO A 104 -13.73 -11.28 -1.82
N GLU A 105 -13.84 -10.52 -2.90
CA GLU A 105 -13.00 -10.64 -4.10
C GLU A 105 -11.52 -10.38 -3.83
N MET A 106 -11.20 -9.55 -2.83
CA MET A 106 -9.82 -9.29 -2.41
C MET A 106 -9.14 -10.56 -1.93
N GLU A 107 -9.75 -11.25 -0.98
CA GLU A 107 -9.20 -12.49 -0.43
C GLU A 107 -9.09 -13.57 -1.50
N ARG A 108 -10.09 -13.69 -2.38
CA ARG A 108 -10.04 -14.61 -3.53
C ARG A 108 -8.87 -14.32 -4.46
N GLN A 109 -8.61 -13.03 -4.74
CA GLN A 109 -7.51 -12.62 -5.60
C GLN A 109 -6.15 -12.96 -4.99
N PHE A 110 -5.96 -12.72 -3.70
CA PHE A 110 -4.73 -13.10 -3.00
C PHE A 110 -4.49 -14.62 -3.04
N ARG A 111 -5.53 -15.41 -2.87
CA ARG A 111 -5.44 -16.87 -2.92
C ARG A 111 -5.20 -17.41 -4.33
N LYS A 112 -5.87 -16.82 -5.33
CA LYS A 112 -5.79 -17.29 -6.73
C LYS A 112 -4.42 -17.11 -7.33
N ASN A 113 -3.81 -15.95 -7.14
CA ASN A 113 -2.59 -15.56 -7.85
C ASN A 113 -1.31 -15.76 -7.02
N GLY A 114 -1.44 -16.19 -5.77
CA GLY A 114 -0.32 -16.32 -4.84
C GLY A 114 0.27 -14.98 -4.38
N PRO A 115 1.16 -15.00 -3.39
CA PRO A 115 1.67 -13.78 -2.73
C PRO A 115 2.58 -12.94 -3.62
N ALA A 116 3.08 -13.49 -4.74
CA ALA A 116 4.03 -12.79 -5.60
C ALA A 116 3.38 -12.01 -6.74
N SER A 117 2.07 -12.12 -6.96
CA SER A 117 1.39 -11.55 -8.13
C SER A 117 0.83 -10.15 -7.91
N LEU A 118 0.59 -9.77 -6.67
CA LEU A 118 0.04 -8.47 -6.32
C LEU A 118 1.15 -7.51 -5.88
N GLY A 119 1.03 -6.28 -6.35
CA GLY A 119 1.85 -5.14 -5.99
C GLY A 119 1.00 -4.00 -5.49
N MET A 120 1.64 -2.86 -5.31
CA MET A 120 0.98 -1.64 -4.88
C MET A 120 1.34 -0.46 -5.78
N SER A 121 0.47 0.53 -5.77
CA SER A 121 0.65 1.80 -6.44
C SER A 121 0.17 2.92 -5.53
N TYR A 122 0.67 4.12 -5.76
CA TYR A 122 0.26 5.32 -5.04
C TYR A 122 -0.17 6.43 -6.00
N GLU A 123 -0.93 7.35 -5.48
CA GLU A 123 -1.20 8.64 -6.10
C GLU A 123 -0.58 9.75 -5.27
N LEU A 124 -0.10 10.79 -5.95
CA LEU A 124 0.54 11.96 -5.35
C LEU A 124 -0.20 13.23 -5.71
N ALA A 125 -0.19 14.17 -4.76
CA ALA A 125 -0.45 15.58 -5.00
C ALA A 125 0.78 16.41 -4.64
N ASP A 126 0.79 17.66 -5.07
CA ASP A 126 1.84 18.64 -4.75
C ASP A 126 3.26 18.13 -5.06
N ALA A 127 3.39 17.34 -6.11
CA ALA A 127 4.68 16.81 -6.51
C ALA A 127 5.54 17.88 -7.16
N HIS A 128 6.79 18.01 -6.70
CA HIS A 128 7.80 18.87 -7.29
C HIS A 128 8.84 18.03 -8.01
N VAL A 129 9.11 18.37 -9.24
CA VAL A 129 10.14 17.77 -10.09
C VAL A 129 11.37 18.67 -10.10
N ALA A 130 12.54 18.13 -9.82
CA ALA A 130 13.78 18.90 -9.74
C ALA A 130 14.13 19.59 -11.09
N ASP A 131 13.99 18.84 -12.18
CA ASP A 131 14.19 19.35 -13.55
C ASP A 131 13.19 18.68 -14.51
N MET A 132 12.24 19.47 -14.98
CA MET A 132 11.20 19.02 -15.92
C MET A 132 11.76 18.60 -17.29
N ARG A 133 12.98 19.02 -17.64
CA ARG A 133 13.64 18.68 -18.90
C ARG A 133 14.42 17.37 -18.82
N ALA A 134 14.66 16.86 -17.61
CA ALA A 134 15.35 15.60 -17.41
C ALA A 134 14.55 14.43 -17.99
N GLN A 135 15.24 13.42 -18.50
CA GLN A 135 14.62 12.21 -19.02
C GLN A 135 13.92 11.43 -17.90
N VAL A 136 14.51 11.37 -16.72
CA VAL A 136 13.93 10.80 -15.50
C VAL A 136 13.58 11.95 -14.56
N TRP A 137 12.34 11.97 -14.09
CA TRP A 137 11.89 13.00 -13.17
C TRP A 137 12.21 12.63 -11.73
N THR A 138 13.01 13.46 -11.09
CA THR A 138 13.31 13.33 -9.67
C THR A 138 12.29 14.13 -8.86
N LEU A 139 11.48 13.41 -8.07
CA LEU A 139 10.46 14.00 -7.21
C LEU A 139 11.09 14.38 -5.86
N THR A 140 11.19 15.68 -5.61
CA THR A 140 11.83 16.26 -4.43
C THR A 140 10.83 16.63 -3.33
N LYS A 141 9.55 16.66 -3.66
CA LYS A 141 8.43 16.89 -2.75
C LYS A 141 7.21 16.15 -3.27
N ALA A 142 6.43 15.58 -2.38
CA ALA A 142 5.17 14.93 -2.70
C ALA A 142 4.29 14.79 -1.45
N THR A 143 3.00 14.61 -1.67
CA THR A 143 2.04 14.20 -0.64
C THR A 143 1.30 12.99 -1.17
N PHE A 144 1.24 11.91 -0.42
CA PHE A 144 0.44 10.74 -0.82
C PHE A 144 -1.04 11.05 -0.67
N THR A 145 -1.81 10.76 -1.70
CA THR A 145 -3.26 11.00 -1.75
C THR A 145 -4.07 9.75 -2.02
N GLY A 146 -3.41 8.66 -2.41
CA GLY A 146 -4.05 7.38 -2.64
C GLY A 146 -3.06 6.23 -2.61
N ALA A 147 -3.56 5.06 -2.31
CA ALA A 147 -2.85 3.80 -2.41
C ALA A 147 -3.78 2.74 -3.01
N ALA A 148 -3.26 1.86 -3.84
CA ALA A 148 -4.02 0.79 -4.45
C ALA A 148 -3.26 -0.52 -4.44
N ILE A 149 -4.03 -1.62 -4.47
CA ILE A 149 -3.54 -2.96 -4.74
C ILE A 149 -3.86 -3.29 -6.20
N LEU A 150 -2.85 -3.76 -6.93
CA LEU A 150 -2.99 -4.10 -8.35
C LEU A 150 -2.07 -5.28 -8.71
N LEU A 151 -2.21 -5.78 -9.93
CA LEU A 151 -1.24 -6.76 -10.44
C LEU A 151 0.15 -6.14 -10.48
N ARG A 152 1.14 -6.85 -9.96
CA ARG A 152 2.53 -6.39 -9.88
C ARG A 152 3.07 -5.94 -11.23
N GLU A 153 2.74 -6.64 -12.30
CA GLU A 153 3.13 -6.30 -13.67
C GLU A 153 2.55 -4.96 -14.16
N LYS A 154 1.49 -4.46 -13.53
CA LYS A 154 0.86 -3.17 -13.85
C LYS A 154 1.43 -2.02 -13.02
N ALA A 155 2.10 -2.32 -11.91
CA ALA A 155 2.72 -1.30 -11.06
C ALA A 155 3.88 -0.58 -11.78
N ALA A 156 4.11 0.69 -11.42
CA ALA A 156 5.26 1.45 -11.92
C ALA A 156 6.60 0.87 -11.43
N TYR A 157 6.60 0.21 -10.28
CA TYR A 157 7.72 -0.53 -9.73
C TYR A 157 7.37 -2.02 -9.61
N ARG A 158 8.11 -2.89 -10.28
CA ARG A 158 7.91 -4.34 -10.22
C ARG A 158 8.24 -4.95 -8.85
N ASN A 159 9.08 -4.28 -8.07
CA ASN A 159 9.47 -4.72 -6.73
C ASN A 159 8.52 -4.24 -5.63
N THR A 160 7.33 -3.76 -5.97
CA THR A 160 6.24 -3.61 -5.01
C THR A 160 5.62 -4.96 -4.67
N SER A 161 4.93 -5.03 -3.56
CA SER A 161 4.27 -6.26 -3.11
C SER A 161 3.07 -5.94 -2.24
N CYS A 162 2.13 -6.86 -2.20
CA CYS A 162 1.06 -6.85 -1.22
C CYS A 162 0.72 -8.29 -0.86
N ARG A 163 0.71 -8.59 0.43
CA ARG A 163 0.40 -9.93 0.93
C ARG A 163 -0.47 -9.86 2.18
N LEU A 164 -1.28 -10.89 2.36
CA LEU A 164 -2.00 -11.09 3.59
C LEU A 164 -1.03 -11.58 4.67
N MET A 165 -1.13 -11.02 5.87
CA MET A 165 -0.42 -11.55 7.01
C MET A 165 -1.09 -12.86 7.44
N ALA A 166 -0.32 -13.91 7.74
CA ALA A 166 -0.82 -15.16 8.24
C ALA A 166 -1.53 -14.92 9.57
N GLY A 167 -2.86 -14.97 9.56
CA GLY A 167 -3.64 -15.10 10.78
C GLY A 167 -3.20 -16.41 11.45
N ARG A 168 -2.86 -16.40 12.74
CA ARG A 168 -2.68 -17.64 13.50
C ARG A 168 -3.93 -18.48 13.26
N SER A 169 -3.75 -19.64 12.62
CA SER A 169 -4.81 -20.62 12.47
C SER A 169 -5.40 -20.88 13.84
N ARG A 170 -6.68 -20.53 14.02
CA ARG A 170 -7.43 -21.00 15.18
C ARG A 170 -7.44 -22.51 15.06
N GLY A 171 -6.69 -23.19 15.93
CA GLY A 171 -6.96 -24.57 16.20
C GLY A 171 -8.43 -24.65 16.60
N LEU A 172 -9.20 -25.40 15.84
CA LEU A 172 -10.54 -25.82 16.23
C LEU A 172 -10.38 -26.55 17.59
N GLN A 173 -10.76 -25.87 18.66
CA GLN A 173 -11.02 -26.61 19.91
C GLN A 173 -12.23 -27.50 19.64
N PRO A 174 -12.11 -28.81 19.90
CA PRO A 174 -13.27 -29.68 19.79
C PRO A 174 -14.31 -29.23 20.82
N ALA A 175 -15.55 -29.10 20.33
CA ALA A 175 -16.68 -28.84 21.22
C ALA A 175 -16.70 -29.90 22.33
N MET A 176 -16.56 -29.45 23.59
CA MET A 176 -16.80 -30.32 24.75
C MET A 176 -18.30 -30.65 24.73
N SER A 177 -18.60 -31.92 24.46
CA SER A 177 -19.93 -32.49 24.70
C SER A 177 -20.20 -32.49 26.20
N ALA A 178 -21.18 -31.68 26.60
CA ALA A 178 -21.74 -31.81 27.98
C ALA A 178 -22.59 -33.08 28.02
N SER A 179 -22.22 -33.95 28.92
CA SER A 179 -23.04 -35.10 29.38
C SER A 179 -24.02 -34.62 30.43
#